data_5eee32f081e2eb9b747b1a8c77720b31
#
_entry.id   5eee32f081e2eb9b747b1a8c77720b31
#
_cell.length_a   1.000
_cell.length_b   1.000
_cell.length_c   1.000
_cell.angle_alpha   90.00
_cell.angle_beta   90.00
_cell.angle_gamma   90.00
#
_symmetry.space_group_name_H-M   'P 1'
#
loop_
_entity.id
_entity.type
_entity.pdbx_description
1 polymer ?
#
loop_
_entity_poly.entity_id
_entity_poly.type
_entity_poly.pdbx_seq_one_letter_code
_entity_poly.pdbx_strand_id
1 'polypeptide(L)' 'MTALDVVFRLGRGPSAAEMQAICQVREVYGIRKISIEGDGMTVRVEYDASRLAESTVAALLRRAGLDIRDKVALV' A
#
# COMPACT_ATOMS: atom_id res chain seq x y z
N MET A 1 0.12 17.78 -9.76
CA MET A 1 0.22 16.64 -8.82
C MET A 1 -1.12 15.92 -8.74
N THR A 2 -1.14 14.62 -8.91
CA THR A 2 -2.38 13.83 -8.90
C THR A 2 -2.28 12.79 -7.80
N ALA A 3 -2.96 13.03 -6.68
CA ALA A 3 -2.99 12.09 -5.58
C ALA A 3 -4.19 11.16 -5.74
N LEU A 4 -3.94 9.86 -5.74
CA LEU A 4 -4.98 8.83 -5.80
C LEU A 4 -4.85 7.90 -4.61
N ASP A 5 -5.97 7.36 -4.17
CA ASP A 5 -5.99 6.32 -3.14
C ASP A 5 -6.28 4.98 -3.81
N VAL A 6 -5.48 3.99 -3.51
CA VAL A 6 -5.75 2.62 -3.92
C VAL A 6 -5.89 1.75 -2.68
N VAL A 7 -6.84 0.83 -2.72
CA VAL A 7 -7.13 -0.06 -1.59
C VAL A 7 -6.93 -1.49 -2.05
N PHE A 8 -6.09 -2.23 -1.34
CA PHE A 8 -5.82 -3.64 -1.64
C PHE A 8 -6.32 -4.51 -0.50
N ARG A 9 -6.81 -5.69 -0.85
CA ARG A 9 -7.15 -6.72 0.13
C ARG A 9 -5.94 -7.60 0.36
N LEU A 10 -5.72 -7.92 1.63
CA LEU A 10 -4.63 -8.79 2.04
C LEU A 10 -5.15 -10.19 2.29
N GLY A 11 -4.32 -11.21 2.01
CA GLY A 11 -4.66 -12.59 2.30
C GLY A 11 -4.50 -12.93 3.78
N ARG A 12 -3.73 -12.10 4.50
CA ARG A 12 -3.54 -12.24 5.95
C ARG A 12 -3.15 -10.88 6.50
N GLY A 13 -3.38 -10.68 7.79
CA GLY A 13 -2.98 -9.44 8.46
C GLY A 13 -1.45 -9.29 8.47
N PRO A 14 -0.93 -8.06 8.43
CA PRO A 14 0.51 -7.84 8.44
C PRO A 14 1.12 -8.25 9.79
N SER A 15 2.30 -8.85 9.74
CA SER A 15 3.09 -9.12 10.94
C SER A 15 3.74 -7.84 11.45
N ALA A 16 4.33 -7.89 12.66
CA ALA A 16 5.05 -6.75 13.20
C ALA A 16 6.21 -6.34 12.29
N ALA A 17 6.92 -7.31 11.71
CA ALA A 17 8.01 -7.02 10.79
C ALA A 17 7.51 -6.35 9.52
N GLU A 18 6.34 -6.77 9.03
CA GLU A 18 5.74 -6.17 7.85
C GLU A 18 5.27 -4.75 8.12
N MET A 19 4.74 -4.48 9.32
CA MET A 19 4.36 -3.13 9.70
C MET A 19 5.57 -2.20 9.75
N GLN A 20 6.72 -2.68 10.21
CA GLN A 20 7.95 -1.90 10.18
C GLN A 20 8.43 -1.66 8.75
N ALA A 21 8.31 -2.66 7.88
CA ALA A 21 8.69 -2.52 6.48
C ALA A 21 7.82 -1.47 5.77
N ILE A 22 6.54 -1.38 6.13
CA ILE A 22 5.64 -0.37 5.59
C ILE A 22 6.16 1.04 5.91
N CYS A 23 6.74 1.24 7.08
CA CYS A 23 7.29 2.55 7.43
C CYS A 23 8.40 2.97 6.46
N GLN A 24 9.18 2.02 5.95
CA GLN A 24 10.19 2.33 4.95
C GLN A 24 9.57 2.62 3.58
N VAL A 25 8.50 1.92 3.24
CA VAL A 25 7.79 2.18 1.98
C VAL A 25 7.24 3.61 1.96
N ARG A 26 6.82 4.13 3.11
CA ARG A 26 6.33 5.50 3.20
C ARG A 26 7.35 6.54 2.77
N GLU A 27 8.63 6.22 2.82
CA GLU A 27 9.69 7.13 2.44
C GLU A 27 9.99 7.11 0.93
N VAL A 28 9.36 6.21 0.19
CA VAL A 28 9.52 6.15 -1.25
C VAL A 28 8.87 7.39 -1.87
N TYR A 29 9.62 8.05 -2.75
CA TYR A 29 9.13 9.26 -3.40
C TYR A 29 7.87 8.97 -4.22
N GLY A 30 6.82 9.71 -3.95
CA GLY A 30 5.52 9.51 -4.59
C GLY A 30 4.50 8.82 -3.68
N ILE A 31 4.94 8.13 -2.63
CA ILE A 31 4.05 7.58 -1.61
C ILE A 31 3.75 8.69 -0.61
N ARG A 32 2.47 8.97 -0.39
CA ARG A 32 2.06 10.04 0.51
C ARG A 32 1.56 9.51 1.85
N LYS A 33 0.80 8.40 1.84
CA LYS A 33 0.23 7.86 3.06
C LYS A 33 -0.09 6.38 2.86
N ILE A 34 0.14 5.60 3.90
CA ILE A 34 -0.23 4.19 3.94
C ILE A 34 -0.96 3.95 5.25
N SER A 35 -2.13 3.30 5.19
CA SER A 35 -2.87 2.94 6.40
C SER A 35 -3.47 1.56 6.25
N ILE A 36 -3.51 0.82 7.37
CA ILE A 36 -4.20 -0.46 7.45
C ILE A 36 -5.58 -0.16 7.98
N GLU A 37 -6.61 -0.67 7.30
CA GLU A 37 -8.00 -0.35 7.61
C GLU A 37 -8.81 -1.61 7.86
N GLY A 38 -10.04 -1.41 8.36
CA GLY A 38 -10.97 -2.48 8.62
C GLY A 38 -10.48 -3.38 9.75
N ASP A 39 -10.48 -4.67 9.50
CA ASP A 39 -10.04 -5.67 10.45
C ASP A 39 -8.53 -5.99 10.34
N GLY A 40 -7.78 -5.12 9.70
CA GLY A 40 -6.36 -5.34 9.46
C GLY A 40 -6.08 -6.09 8.17
N MET A 41 -7.11 -6.37 7.38
CA MET A 41 -6.98 -7.15 6.15
C MET A 41 -7.02 -6.28 4.89
N THR A 42 -7.01 -4.95 5.07
CA THR A 42 -7.10 -4.02 3.96
C THR A 42 -6.04 -2.94 4.14
N VAL A 43 -5.34 -2.60 3.06
CA VAL A 43 -4.36 -1.53 3.08
C VAL A 43 -4.77 -0.45 2.08
N ARG A 44 -4.76 0.79 2.54
CA ARG A 44 -5.02 1.95 1.69
C ARG A 44 -3.73 2.72 1.50
N VAL A 45 -3.42 3.07 0.26
CA VAL A 45 -2.22 3.85 -0.08
C VAL A 45 -2.64 5.08 -0.86
N GLU A 46 -2.23 6.24 -0.36
CA GLU A 46 -2.34 7.49 -1.11
C GLU A 46 -0.99 7.74 -1.79
N TYR A 47 -1.01 7.92 -3.10
CA TYR A 47 0.22 8.08 -3.86
C TYR A 47 0.04 9.10 -4.97
N ASP A 48 1.17 9.62 -5.46
CA ASP A 48 1.18 10.59 -6.56
C ASP A 48 1.20 9.82 -7.87
N ALA A 49 0.06 9.77 -8.54
CA ALA A 49 -0.10 9.00 -9.78
C ALA A 49 0.71 9.57 -10.95
N SER A 50 1.23 10.79 -10.83
CA SER A 50 2.12 11.34 -11.83
C SER A 50 3.55 10.80 -11.70
N ARG A 51 3.86 10.14 -10.57
CA ARG A 51 5.20 9.62 -10.31
C ARG A 51 5.25 8.11 -10.19
N LEU A 52 4.16 7.49 -9.72
CA LEU A 52 4.09 6.05 -9.51
C LEU A 52 2.86 5.50 -10.21
N ALA A 53 3.01 4.30 -10.76
CA ALA A 53 1.87 3.53 -11.24
C ALA A 53 1.31 2.67 -10.11
N GLU A 54 0.04 2.31 -10.23
CA GLU A 54 -0.61 1.43 -9.26
C GLU A 54 0.13 0.11 -9.11
N SER A 55 0.59 -0.47 -10.23
CA SER A 55 1.35 -1.72 -10.19
C SER A 55 2.67 -1.57 -9.43
N THR A 56 3.30 -0.39 -9.50
CA THR A 56 4.51 -0.11 -8.75
C THR A 56 4.20 -0.06 -7.25
N VAL A 57 3.08 0.55 -6.88
CA VAL A 57 2.65 0.60 -5.47
C VAL A 57 2.43 -0.82 -4.94
N ALA A 58 1.73 -1.66 -5.70
CA ALA A 58 1.51 -3.05 -5.31
C ALA A 58 2.82 -3.80 -5.16
N ALA A 59 3.77 -3.60 -6.07
CA ALA A 59 5.08 -4.25 -6.01
C ALA A 59 5.86 -3.82 -4.77
N LEU A 60 5.80 -2.53 -4.40
CA LEU A 60 6.47 -2.03 -3.19
C LEU A 60 5.90 -2.70 -1.94
N LEU A 61 4.57 -2.85 -1.87
CA LEU A 61 3.93 -3.49 -0.73
C LEU A 61 4.30 -4.97 -0.66
N ARG A 62 4.33 -5.66 -1.79
CA ARG A 62 4.73 -7.07 -1.82
C ARG A 62 6.18 -7.27 -1.40
N ARG A 63 7.05 -6.35 -1.76
CA ARG A 63 8.46 -6.41 -1.35
C ARG A 63 8.61 -6.16 0.15
N ALA A 64 7.67 -5.46 0.76
CA ALA A 64 7.64 -5.28 2.21
C ALA A 64 7.11 -6.53 2.92
N GLY A 65 6.61 -7.51 2.18
CA GLY A 65 6.13 -8.76 2.73
C GLY A 65 4.62 -8.89 2.82
N LEU A 66 3.88 -7.86 2.40
CA LEU A 66 2.42 -7.91 2.46
C LEU A 66 1.87 -8.90 1.45
N ASP A 67 0.86 -9.66 1.86
CA ASP A 67 0.19 -10.64 1.01
C ASP A 67 -0.95 -9.97 0.24
N ILE A 68 -0.59 -9.19 -0.79
CA ILE A 68 -1.56 -8.48 -1.61
C ILE A 68 -2.31 -9.49 -2.47
N ARG A 69 -3.63 -9.53 -2.33
CA ARG A 69 -4.50 -10.43 -3.09
C ARG A 69 -5.19 -9.71 -4.23
N ASP A 70 -5.99 -8.69 -3.90
CA ASP A 70 -6.83 -8.02 -4.88
C ASP A 70 -6.77 -6.52 -4.67
N LYS A 71 -6.99 -5.78 -5.75
CA LYS A 71 -7.35 -4.37 -5.65
C LYS A 71 -8.83 -4.29 -5.36
N VAL A 72 -9.20 -3.62 -4.27
CA VAL A 72 -10.59 -3.45 -3.87
C VAL A 72 -11.18 -2.21 -4.52
N ALA A 73 -10.43 -1.10 -4.51
CA ALA A 73 -10.93 0.16 -5.04
C ALA A 73 -9.77 1.06 -5.44
N LEU A 74 -10.06 1.96 -6.37
CA LEU A 74 -9.20 3.10 -6.70
C LEU A 74 -10.07 4.35 -6.56
N VAL A 75 -9.65 5.24 -5.71
CA VAL A 75 -10.43 6.46 -5.40
C VAL A 75 -9.67 7.70 -5.81
#